data_c753945c0fb5ae1460dad1a4f9bcba82
#
_entry.id   c753945c0fb5ae1460dad1a4f9bcba82
#
_cell.length_a   1.000
_cell.length_b   1.000
_cell.length_c   1.000
_cell.angle_alpha   90.00
_cell.angle_beta   90.00
_cell.angle_gamma   90.00
#
_symmetry.space_group_name_H-M   'P 1'
#
loop_
_entity.id
_entity.type
_entity.pdbx_description
1 polymer ?
#
loop_
_entity_poly.entity_id
_entity_poly.type
_entity_poly.pdbx_seq_one_letter_code
_entity_poly.pdbx_strand_id
1 'polypeptide(L)'
;MVAPAAGAVILVQFPFSDLSRTKLRPAVVLADAGRGDWVLCQVTSRPYSDTRAITLEDAGFAAGSLRTTSYARPGKLFTASRSLMVAQVGRLKREPFQQIIHSVVTLLGAGGSQ
;
A
#
# COMPACT_ATOMS: atom_id res chain seq x y z
N MET A 1 -0.86 16.94 7.29
CA MET A 1 -0.13 15.66 7.45
C MET A 1 1.33 15.85 7.14
N VAL A 2 2.17 15.31 7.98
CA VAL A 2 3.60 15.28 7.71
C VAL A 2 3.86 14.45 6.45
N ALA A 3 4.97 14.70 5.77
CA ALA A 3 5.32 13.91 4.59
C ALA A 3 5.32 12.41 4.93
N PRO A 4 4.76 11.56 4.10
CA PRO A 4 4.74 10.14 4.37
C PRO A 4 6.15 9.54 4.30
N ALA A 5 6.30 8.38 4.89
CA ALA A 5 7.57 7.65 4.84
C ALA A 5 7.29 6.21 4.42
N ALA A 6 8.29 5.55 3.85
CA ALA A 6 8.17 4.15 3.48
C ALA A 6 7.70 3.33 4.68
N GLY A 7 6.72 2.48 4.47
CA GLY A 7 6.12 1.67 5.53
C GLY A 7 4.89 2.30 6.17
N ALA A 8 4.60 3.57 5.92
CA ALA A 8 3.38 4.19 6.42
C ALA A 8 2.16 3.55 5.74
N VAL A 9 1.09 3.37 6.50
CA VAL A 9 -0.20 2.94 5.98
C VAL A 9 -1.11 4.15 6.00
N ILE A 10 -1.60 4.54 4.83
CA ILE A 10 -2.36 5.77 4.65
C ILE A 10 -3.72 5.47 4.07
N LEU A 11 -4.64 6.42 4.26
CA LEU A 11 -5.90 6.44 3.52
C LEU A 11 -5.74 7.40 2.36
N VAL A 12 -6.06 6.95 1.18
CA VAL A 12 -5.89 7.72 -0.04
C VAL A 12 -7.19 7.70 -0.83
N GLN A 13 -7.49 8.83 -1.47
CA GLN A 13 -8.64 8.93 -2.36
C GLN A 13 -8.35 8.13 -3.63
N PHE A 14 -9.17 7.14 -3.89
CA PHE A 14 -8.95 6.22 -4.99
C PHE A 14 -10.10 6.32 -5.96
N PRO A 15 -9.88 6.76 -7.20
CA PRO A 15 -10.96 6.84 -8.18
C PRO A 15 -11.37 5.45 -8.65
N PHE A 16 -12.67 5.24 -8.77
CA PHE A 16 -13.21 4.05 -9.40
C PHE A 16 -13.40 4.30 -10.89
N SER A 17 -13.77 3.24 -11.62
CA SER A 17 -14.06 3.35 -13.03
C SER A 17 -15.17 4.37 -13.32
N ASP A 18 -16.07 4.59 -12.38
CA ASP A 18 -17.01 5.70 -12.39
C ASP A 18 -16.30 6.93 -11.82
N LEU A 19 -15.85 7.81 -12.69
CA LEU A 19 -15.04 8.96 -12.31
C LEU A 19 -15.78 10.00 -11.47
N SER A 20 -17.08 9.88 -11.34
CA SER A 20 -17.85 10.79 -10.48
C SER A 20 -17.72 10.44 -9.00
N ARG A 21 -17.09 9.32 -8.67
CA ARG A 21 -16.98 8.82 -7.30
C ARG A 21 -15.53 8.56 -6.93
N THR A 22 -15.22 8.88 -5.67
CA THR A 22 -13.97 8.47 -5.06
C THR A 22 -14.28 7.76 -3.76
N LYS A 23 -13.36 6.93 -3.30
CA LYS A 23 -13.49 6.24 -2.04
C LYS A 23 -12.14 6.19 -1.36
N LEU A 24 -12.13 6.37 -0.05
CA LEU A 24 -10.91 6.22 0.72
C LEU A 24 -10.56 4.74 0.83
N ARG A 25 -9.31 4.42 0.50
CA ARG A 25 -8.79 3.07 0.63
C ARG A 25 -7.43 3.11 1.26
N PRO A 26 -7.08 2.08 2.05
CA PRO A 26 -5.75 2.02 2.63
C PRO A 26 -4.72 1.61 1.58
N ALA A 27 -3.52 2.10 1.76
CA ALA A 27 -2.37 1.73 0.94
C ALA A 27 -1.10 1.83 1.77
N VAL A 28 -0.10 1.04 1.42
CA VAL A 28 1.21 1.11 2.04
C VAL A 28 2.11 1.96 1.16
N VAL A 29 2.77 2.93 1.78
CA VAL A 29 3.75 3.78 1.09
C VAL A 29 5.03 2.96 0.89
N LEU A 30 5.44 2.79 -0.35
CA LEU A 30 6.64 2.01 -0.68
C LEU A 30 7.85 2.88 -0.93
N ALA A 31 7.69 3.96 -1.70
CA ALA A 31 8.83 4.77 -2.10
C ALA A 31 8.38 6.15 -2.55
N ASP A 32 9.32 7.09 -2.45
CA ASP A 32 9.16 8.43 -3.00
C ASP A 32 9.47 8.36 -4.50
N ALA A 33 8.51 8.74 -5.32
CA ALA A 33 8.68 8.74 -6.78
C ALA A 33 9.18 10.09 -7.29
N GLY A 34 9.32 11.07 -6.41
CA GLY A 34 9.74 12.42 -6.76
C GLY A 34 8.57 13.33 -7.10
N ARG A 35 8.80 14.61 -7.02
CA ARG A 35 7.84 15.65 -7.38
C ARG A 35 6.52 15.60 -6.61
N GLY A 36 6.58 15.12 -5.37
CA GLY A 36 5.38 15.01 -4.54
C GLY A 36 4.55 13.77 -4.80
N ASP A 37 5.03 12.86 -5.63
CA ASP A 37 4.38 11.60 -5.93
C ASP A 37 5.00 10.46 -5.15
N TRP A 38 4.20 9.45 -4.87
CA TRP A 38 4.61 8.31 -4.06
C TRP A 38 4.11 7.02 -4.67
N VAL A 39 4.97 6.00 -4.66
CA VAL A 39 4.59 4.66 -5.09
C VAL A 39 3.89 3.97 -3.94
N LEU A 40 2.68 3.51 -4.18
CA LEU A 40 1.80 2.92 -3.18
C LEU A 40 1.42 1.49 -3.57
N CYS A 41 1.19 0.67 -2.55
CA CYS A 41 0.69 -0.69 -2.70
C CYS A 41 -0.71 -0.76 -2.13
N GLN A 42 -1.66 -1.22 -2.91
CA GLN A 42 -3.06 -1.31 -2.49
C GLN A 42 -3.21 -2.30 -1.34
N VAL A 43 -4.05 -1.93 -0.38
CA VAL A 43 -4.43 -2.81 0.74
C VAL A 43 -5.92 -3.06 0.66
N THR A 44 -6.33 -4.30 0.89
CA THR A 44 -7.74 -4.70 0.85
C THR A 44 -8.04 -5.64 2.02
N SER A 45 -9.30 -5.66 2.45
CA SER A 45 -9.76 -6.65 3.41
C SER A 45 -10.15 -7.97 2.73
N ARG A 46 -10.19 -8.01 1.41
CA ARG A 46 -10.58 -9.19 0.63
C ARG A 46 -9.55 -9.45 -0.46
N PRO A 47 -8.66 -10.45 -0.26
CA PRO A 47 -7.56 -10.67 -1.22
C PRO A 47 -7.98 -11.35 -2.52
N TYR A 48 -9.20 -11.89 -2.64
CA TYR A 48 -9.71 -12.44 -3.90
C TYR A 48 -8.80 -13.51 -4.53
N SER A 49 -8.31 -14.44 -3.74
CA SER A 49 -7.41 -15.49 -4.23
C SER A 49 -6.07 -14.98 -4.76
N ASP A 50 -5.67 -13.79 -4.38
CA ASP A 50 -4.37 -13.25 -4.73
C ASP A 50 -3.29 -14.00 -3.94
N THR A 51 -2.53 -14.84 -4.64
CA THR A 51 -1.50 -15.68 -4.00
C THR A 51 -0.30 -14.87 -3.52
N ARG A 52 -0.17 -13.61 -3.96
CA ARG A 52 0.91 -12.72 -3.51
C ARG A 52 0.48 -11.84 -2.35
N ALA A 53 -0.78 -11.88 -1.95
CA ALA A 53 -1.27 -11.02 -0.87
C ALA A 53 -0.51 -11.29 0.42
N ILE A 54 -0.13 -10.22 1.09
CA ILE A 54 0.61 -10.28 2.35
C ILE A 54 -0.31 -9.82 3.46
N THR A 55 -0.53 -10.70 4.44
CA THR A 55 -1.42 -10.42 5.55
C THR A 55 -0.86 -9.33 6.44
N LEU A 56 -1.69 -8.35 6.77
CA LEU A 56 -1.36 -7.27 7.68
C LEU A 56 -2.25 -7.40 8.92
N GLU A 57 -1.68 -7.91 9.99
CA GLU A 57 -2.33 -8.04 11.28
C GLU A 57 -1.79 -7.00 12.24
N ASP A 58 -2.47 -6.80 13.36
CA ASP A 58 -2.05 -5.82 14.37
C ASP A 58 -0.60 -6.03 14.79
N ALA A 59 -0.16 -7.27 14.93
CA ALA A 59 1.21 -7.56 15.33
C ALA A 59 2.25 -7.06 14.33
N GLY A 60 1.86 -6.82 13.09
CA GLY A 60 2.76 -6.30 12.05
C GLY A 60 2.89 -4.79 12.04
N PHE A 61 2.16 -4.09 12.90
CA PHE A 61 2.20 -2.63 12.96
C PHE A 61 3.12 -2.16 14.08
N ALA A 62 4.01 -1.23 13.76
CA ALA A 62 4.83 -0.55 14.75
C ALA A 62 4.03 0.55 15.45
N ALA A 63 3.04 1.11 14.76
CA ALA A 63 2.16 2.14 15.30
C ALA A 63 0.84 2.06 14.56
N GLY A 64 -0.26 2.39 15.25
CA GLY A 64 -1.58 2.35 14.65
C GLY A 64 -2.01 0.95 14.25
N SER A 65 -3.09 0.87 13.48
CA SER A 65 -3.56 -0.40 12.93
C SER A 65 -4.68 -0.16 11.93
N LEU A 66 -5.08 -1.23 11.24
CA LEU A 66 -6.32 -1.28 10.49
C LEU A 66 -7.33 -2.05 11.33
N ARG A 67 -8.61 -1.67 11.26
CA ARG A 67 -9.63 -2.27 12.12
C ARG A 67 -9.86 -3.74 11.83
N THR A 68 -9.58 -4.16 10.62
CA THR A 68 -9.82 -5.52 10.14
C THR A 68 -8.52 -6.06 9.60
N THR A 69 -8.28 -7.36 9.77
CA THR A 69 -7.17 -8.01 9.09
C THR A 69 -7.25 -7.67 7.61
N SER A 70 -6.16 -7.18 7.08
CA SER A 70 -6.10 -6.68 5.72
C SER A 70 -4.91 -7.29 5.00
N TYR A 71 -4.83 -7.04 3.70
CA TYR A 71 -3.85 -7.70 2.84
C TYR A 71 -3.25 -6.68 1.90
N ALA A 72 -1.93 -6.59 1.88
CA ALA A 72 -1.22 -5.81 0.87
C ALA A 72 -1.14 -6.64 -0.40
N ARG A 73 -1.37 -6.01 -1.53
CA ARG A 73 -1.36 -6.69 -2.83
C ARG A 73 -0.21 -6.17 -3.69
N PRO A 74 0.94 -6.87 -3.68
CA PRO A 74 2.13 -6.39 -4.41
C PRO A 74 1.93 -6.20 -5.92
N GLY A 75 0.95 -6.88 -6.51
CA GLY A 75 0.62 -6.69 -7.91
C GLY A 75 -0.27 -5.49 -8.20
N LYS A 76 -0.75 -4.81 -7.16
CA LYS A 76 -1.62 -3.64 -7.29
C LYS A 76 -0.88 -2.39 -6.84
N LEU A 77 0.05 -1.95 -7.66
CA LEU A 77 0.84 -0.76 -7.40
C LEU A 77 0.23 0.42 -8.13
N PHE A 78 0.35 1.58 -7.54
CA PHE A 78 -0.06 2.81 -8.21
C PHE A 78 0.74 3.97 -7.64
N THR A 79 0.76 5.07 -8.38
CA THR A 79 1.44 6.29 -7.96
C THR A 79 0.39 7.35 -7.67
N ALA A 80 0.52 8.02 -6.56
CA ALA A 80 -0.41 9.08 -6.19
C ALA A 80 0.34 10.27 -5.64
N SER A 81 -0.21 11.44 -5.91
CA SER A 81 0.25 12.68 -5.33
C SER A 81 -0.08 12.70 -3.85
N ARG A 82 0.79 13.32 -3.06
CA ARG A 82 0.56 13.54 -1.64
C ARG A 82 -0.79 14.20 -1.38
N SER A 83 -1.25 15.05 -2.30
CA SER A 83 -2.52 15.74 -2.14
C SER A 83 -3.73 14.80 -2.07
N LEU A 84 -3.60 13.56 -2.55
CA LEU A 84 -4.67 12.56 -2.46
C LEU A 84 -4.65 11.77 -1.15
N MET A 85 -3.62 11.94 -0.34
CA MET A 85 -3.49 11.26 0.94
C MET A 85 -4.22 12.04 2.01
N VAL A 86 -5.16 11.38 2.68
CA VAL A 86 -6.06 12.03 3.64
C VAL A 86 -5.54 11.89 5.07
N ALA A 87 -5.02 10.72 5.43
CA ALA A 87 -4.57 10.46 6.78
C ALA A 87 -3.58 9.30 6.80
N GLN A 88 -2.72 9.30 7.81
CA GLN A 88 -1.90 8.14 8.12
C GLN A 88 -2.59 7.39 9.26
N VAL A 89 -2.85 6.11 9.07
CA VAL A 89 -3.53 5.28 10.06
C VAL A 89 -2.59 4.34 10.80
N GLY A 90 -1.38 4.16 10.29
CA GLY A 90 -0.42 3.32 10.96
C GLY A 90 0.92 3.29 10.25
N ARG A 91 1.80 2.47 10.78
CA ARG A 91 3.12 2.24 10.19
C ARG A 91 3.49 0.78 10.43
N LEU A 92 3.94 0.11 9.37
CA LEU A 92 4.32 -1.29 9.47
C LEU A 92 5.67 -1.44 10.16
N LYS A 93 5.84 -2.57 10.82
CA LYS A 93 7.14 -3.02 11.27
C LYS A 93 8.00 -3.35 10.04
N ARG A 94 9.31 -3.43 10.26
CA ARG A 94 10.25 -3.71 9.19
C ARG A 94 9.94 -5.01 8.45
N GLU A 95 9.63 -6.08 9.19
CA GLU A 95 9.46 -7.41 8.60
C GLU A 95 8.32 -7.47 7.59
N PRO A 96 7.08 -7.11 7.91
CA PRO A 96 6.02 -7.13 6.90
C PRO A 96 6.28 -6.16 5.75
N PHE A 97 6.90 -5.02 6.02
CA PHE A 97 7.26 -4.10 4.96
C PHE A 97 8.27 -4.75 3.99
N GLN A 98 9.29 -5.40 4.51
CA GLN A 98 10.28 -6.08 3.67
C GLN A 98 9.66 -7.22 2.88
N GLN A 99 8.67 -7.91 3.42
CA GLN A 99 7.95 -8.94 2.68
C GLN A 99 7.23 -8.34 1.46
N ILE A 100 6.62 -7.17 1.63
CA ILE A 100 5.96 -6.49 0.52
C ILE A 100 6.99 -6.11 -0.54
N ILE A 101 8.08 -5.46 -0.15
CA ILE A 101 9.13 -5.05 -1.08
C ILE A 101 9.70 -6.26 -1.81
N HIS A 102 10.01 -7.33 -1.09
CA HIS A 102 10.53 -8.54 -1.71
C HIS A 102 9.57 -9.10 -2.76
N SER A 103 8.29 -9.15 -2.44
CA SER A 103 7.28 -9.65 -3.38
C SER A 103 7.16 -8.75 -4.61
N VAL A 104 7.22 -7.44 -4.43
CA VAL A 104 7.18 -6.48 -5.55
C VAL A 104 8.40 -6.68 -6.46
N VAL A 105 9.58 -6.75 -5.87
CA VAL A 105 10.81 -6.93 -6.64
C VAL A 105 10.80 -8.25 -7.41
N THR A 106 10.35 -9.32 -6.75
CA THR A 106 10.24 -10.64 -7.38
C THR A 106 9.26 -10.61 -8.55
N LEU A 107 8.11 -9.97 -8.36
CA LEU A 107 7.10 -9.85 -9.41
C LEU A 107 7.65 -9.11 -10.62
N LEU A 108 8.29 -7.97 -10.40
CA LEU A 108 8.83 -7.16 -11.50
C LEU A 108 10.00 -7.86 -12.17
N GLY A 109 10.86 -8.52 -11.40
CA GLY A 109 11.99 -9.27 -11.93
C GLY A 109 11.55 -10.48 -12.76
N ALA A 110 10.47 -11.15 -12.38
CA ALA A 110 9.96 -12.28 -13.14
C ALA A 110 9.49 -11.85 -14.54
N GLY A 111 8.85 -10.68 -14.63
CA GLY A 111 8.47 -10.13 -15.93
C GLY A 111 9.67 -9.78 -16.78
N GLY A 112 10.76 -9.34 -16.16
CA GLY A 112 11.99 -8.98 -16.87
C GLY A 112 12.85 -10.14 -17.28
N SER A 113 12.57 -11.36 -16.83
CA SER A 113 13.38 -12.52 -17.17
C SER A 113 12.90 -13.25 -18.42
N GLN A 114 12.04 -12.67 -19.18
CA GLN A 114 11.55 -13.24 -20.43
C GLN A 114 12.62 -13.24 -21.51
#